data_a81b72a8075cbf3e850f3badc28d3b79
#
_entry.id   a81b72a8075cbf3e850f3badc28d3b79
#
_cell.length_a   1.000
_cell.length_b   1.000
_cell.length_c   1.000
_cell.angle_alpha   90.00
_cell.angle_beta   90.00
_cell.angle_gamma   90.00
#
_symmetry.space_group_name_H-M   'P 1'
#
loop_
_entity.id
_entity.type
_entity.pdbx_description
1 polymer ?
#
loop_
_entity_poly.entity_id
_entity_poly.type
_entity_poly.pdbx_seq_one_letter_code
_entity_poly.pdbx_strand_id
1 'polypeptide(L)'
;MYVNIKGGDALGFDFLRFIKEKMSGDTERVSIKEIDSSEFFDIADEVYIREIAFWSIVNKIAGALSKCEFKTYIDHKEVRGMEYYTWNIEPNKNQNSAAFLQKLISKLYRENECLVVEVNNQLLVADSFQKKTYALYDYTFTGVTVNELTFEKTFYQNEVLYWELNSKDMRKLVNGIYDGYKSMIAYGMKSYKVSRGNRGILDINAIAEGKDNFKDTYEKLVNERFKRFFNAENAVLPLFEGYKYTDIGSKTYSNEGTRDIRAMIDDVTDFTAHALSFPPALAKGDVQDTSKAMDELLTLCLDPLVNTLQTEINRKRNGYEGFKKGNYLKIVTTAVKHIDLFDVSTSIDKLISSGAFCINDIRKVLGEEAIEEEWANQHFITKNYSSVQDLLDSLGLNQKKEEGE
;
A
#
# COMPACT_ATOMS: atom_id res chain seq x y z
N MET A 1 14.81 -39.19 11.65
CA MET A 1 15.58 -38.45 12.66
C MET A 1 14.89 -37.09 12.77
N TYR A 2 13.92 -36.97 13.69
CA TYR A 2 13.13 -35.77 13.89
C TYR A 2 13.93 -34.79 14.75
N VAL A 3 14.27 -33.62 14.20
CA VAL A 3 14.87 -32.53 14.98
C VAL A 3 13.72 -31.60 15.41
N ASN A 4 13.48 -31.56 16.69
CA ASN A 4 12.49 -30.70 17.35
C ASN A 4 13.09 -29.30 17.46
N ILE A 5 12.67 -28.36 16.58
CA ILE A 5 13.08 -26.96 16.64
C ILE A 5 12.06 -26.20 17.46
N LYS A 6 12.47 -25.70 18.62
CA LYS A 6 11.71 -24.81 19.48
C LYS A 6 11.46 -23.48 18.73
N GLY A 7 10.19 -23.02 18.76
CA GLY A 7 9.63 -21.94 17.95
C GLY A 7 10.11 -20.51 18.27
N GLY A 8 11.43 -20.29 18.35
CA GLY A 8 12.02 -18.95 18.47
C GLY A 8 12.95 -18.55 17.32
N ASP A 9 13.48 -19.55 16.58
CA ASP A 9 14.58 -19.29 15.65
C ASP A 9 14.16 -19.16 14.17
N ALA A 10 12.91 -19.50 13.82
CA ALA A 10 12.46 -19.53 12.43
C ALA A 10 12.26 -18.13 11.84
N LEU A 11 11.76 -17.17 12.63
CA LEU A 11 11.54 -15.78 12.17
C LEU A 11 12.85 -15.01 11.96
N GLY A 12 13.88 -15.28 12.78
CA GLY A 12 15.21 -14.67 12.64
C GLY A 12 15.98 -15.18 11.42
N PHE A 13 15.79 -16.43 11.05
CA PHE A 13 16.52 -17.05 9.93
C PHE A 13 16.01 -16.62 8.56
N ASP A 14 14.70 -16.47 8.39
CA ASP A 14 14.09 -15.99 7.15
C ASP A 14 14.34 -14.50 6.93
N PHE A 15 14.37 -13.71 8.00
CA PHE A 15 14.70 -12.29 7.94
C PHE A 15 16.17 -12.03 7.58
N LEU A 16 17.09 -12.81 8.13
CA LEU A 16 18.51 -12.77 7.77
C LEU A 16 18.77 -13.19 6.32
N ARG A 17 18.02 -14.16 5.81
CA ARG A 17 18.06 -14.58 4.42
C ARG A 17 17.57 -13.48 3.49
N PHE A 18 16.47 -12.80 3.85
CA PHE A 18 15.93 -11.65 3.13
C PHE A 18 16.91 -10.46 3.06
N ILE A 19 17.58 -10.13 4.18
CA ILE A 19 18.62 -9.09 4.19
C ILE A 19 19.82 -9.50 3.33
N LYS A 20 20.24 -10.76 3.39
CA LYS A 20 21.37 -11.27 2.63
C LYS A 20 21.12 -11.28 1.13
N GLU A 21 19.91 -11.59 0.68
CA GLU A 21 19.51 -11.55 -0.73
C GLU A 21 19.44 -10.11 -1.25
N LYS A 22 19.09 -9.14 -0.40
CA LYS A 22 19.00 -7.71 -0.80
C LYS A 22 20.32 -6.96 -0.77
N MET A 23 21.30 -7.38 0.04
CA MET A 23 22.64 -6.78 0.12
C MET A 23 23.63 -7.33 -0.90
N SER A 24 23.28 -8.38 -1.64
CA SER A 24 24.19 -9.01 -2.63
C SER A 24 24.29 -8.25 -3.97
N GLY A 25 23.83 -7.02 -4.04
CA GLY A 25 23.95 -6.16 -5.23
C GLY A 25 25.28 -5.42 -5.40
N ASP A 26 26.15 -5.39 -4.39
CA ASP A 26 27.54 -4.91 -4.55
C ASP A 26 28.45 -5.53 -3.50
N THR A 27 29.60 -5.98 -4.00
CA THR A 27 30.61 -6.77 -3.36
C THR A 27 31.39 -5.98 -2.31
N GLU A 28 31.02 -6.12 -1.04
CA GLU A 28 31.97 -6.23 0.06
C GLU A 28 31.41 -7.20 1.09
N ARG A 29 32.12 -8.32 1.30
CA ARG A 29 31.77 -9.31 2.32
C ARG A 29 32.01 -8.73 3.70
N VAL A 30 31.04 -8.00 4.22
CA VAL A 30 31.02 -7.66 5.65
C VAL A 30 30.74 -8.95 6.41
N SER A 31 31.71 -9.38 7.19
CA SER A 31 31.57 -10.57 8.05
C SER A 31 30.54 -10.26 9.14
N ILE A 32 29.43 -11.01 9.16
CA ILE A 32 28.33 -10.89 10.15
C ILE A 32 28.83 -11.04 11.61
N LYS A 33 30.08 -11.46 11.81
CA LYS A 33 30.70 -11.62 13.13
C LYS A 33 31.13 -10.31 13.80
N GLU A 34 31.15 -9.19 13.07
CA GLU A 34 31.65 -7.90 13.56
C GLU A 34 30.56 -6.85 13.82
N ILE A 35 29.30 -7.16 13.50
CA ILE A 35 28.19 -6.25 13.81
C ILE A 35 27.76 -6.50 15.25
N ASP A 36 27.87 -5.48 16.09
CA ASP A 36 27.35 -5.52 17.46
C ASP A 36 25.83 -5.77 17.41
N SER A 37 25.34 -6.62 18.31
CA SER A 37 23.90 -6.95 18.38
C SER A 37 23.01 -5.71 18.50
N SER A 38 23.49 -4.62 19.07
CA SER A 38 22.77 -3.35 19.17
C SER A 38 22.65 -2.65 17.80
N GLU A 39 23.70 -2.64 16.98
CA GLU A 39 23.66 -2.09 15.61
C GLU A 39 22.78 -2.92 14.70
N PHE A 40 22.78 -4.25 14.87
CA PHE A 40 21.91 -5.14 14.10
C PHE A 40 20.42 -4.88 14.38
N PHE A 41 20.03 -4.71 15.65
CA PHE A 41 18.66 -4.39 16.03
C PHE A 41 18.27 -3.00 15.52
N ASP A 42 19.16 -2.02 15.58
CA ASP A 42 18.89 -0.68 15.08
C ASP A 42 18.64 -0.66 13.55
N ILE A 43 19.41 -1.43 12.78
CA ILE A 43 19.21 -1.61 11.32
C ILE A 43 17.92 -2.37 11.02
N ALA A 44 17.59 -3.40 11.80
CA ALA A 44 16.38 -4.21 11.62
C ALA A 44 15.12 -3.39 11.88
N ASP A 45 15.07 -2.65 12.97
CA ASP A 45 13.95 -1.77 13.32
C ASP A 45 13.74 -0.70 12.24
N GLU A 46 14.82 -0.20 11.67
CA GLU A 46 14.84 0.80 10.62
C GLU A 46 14.19 0.31 9.32
N VAL A 47 14.65 -0.83 8.81
CA VAL A 47 14.09 -1.43 7.58
C VAL A 47 12.63 -1.77 7.78
N TYR A 48 12.25 -2.19 8.99
CA TYR A 48 10.90 -2.59 9.33
C TYR A 48 9.90 -1.41 9.29
N ILE A 49 10.23 -0.26 9.87
CA ILE A 49 9.35 0.93 9.86
C ILE A 49 9.08 1.40 8.42
N ARG A 50 10.11 1.45 7.59
CA ARG A 50 9.99 1.85 6.19
C ARG A 50 9.11 0.89 5.39
N GLU A 51 9.39 -0.40 5.50
CA GLU A 51 8.65 -1.42 4.76
C GLU A 51 7.19 -1.49 5.23
N ILE A 52 6.91 -1.31 6.53
CA ILE A 52 5.53 -1.24 7.03
C ILE A 52 4.78 -0.06 6.42
N ALA A 53 5.35 1.15 6.46
CA ALA A 53 4.70 2.34 5.91
C ALA A 53 4.36 2.15 4.42
N PHE A 54 5.33 1.68 3.63
CA PHE A 54 5.15 1.43 2.20
C PHE A 54 4.11 0.33 1.93
N TRP A 55 4.28 -0.84 2.54
CA TRP A 55 3.40 -1.98 2.27
C TRP A 55 1.99 -1.82 2.80
N SER A 56 1.81 -1.10 3.92
CA SER A 56 0.46 -0.83 4.43
C SER A 56 -0.34 -0.01 3.43
N ILE A 57 0.27 0.96 2.75
CA ILE A 57 -0.37 1.79 1.75
C ILE A 57 -0.60 1.00 0.45
N VAL A 58 0.43 0.32 -0.06
CA VAL A 58 0.33 -0.48 -1.30
C VAL A 58 -0.73 -1.58 -1.17
N ASN A 59 -0.82 -2.24 -0.01
CA ASN A 59 -1.86 -3.25 0.23
C ASN A 59 -3.27 -2.64 0.27
N LYS A 60 -3.44 -1.42 0.78
CA LYS A 60 -4.73 -0.71 0.74
C LYS A 60 -5.13 -0.35 -0.69
N ILE A 61 -4.17 0.13 -1.51
CA ILE A 61 -4.41 0.41 -2.93
C ILE A 61 -4.79 -0.86 -3.69
N ALA A 62 -4.02 -1.94 -3.51
CA ALA A 62 -4.28 -3.22 -4.14
C ALA A 62 -5.61 -3.83 -3.70
N GLY A 63 -5.95 -3.72 -2.42
CA GLY A 63 -7.24 -4.15 -1.87
C GLY A 63 -8.41 -3.32 -2.43
N ALA A 64 -8.24 -2.02 -2.63
CA ALA A 64 -9.24 -1.18 -3.27
C ALA A 64 -9.42 -1.56 -4.76
N LEU A 65 -8.32 -1.78 -5.49
CA LEU A 65 -8.39 -2.19 -6.89
C LEU A 65 -9.04 -3.58 -7.06
N SER A 66 -8.84 -4.50 -6.13
CA SER A 66 -9.46 -5.84 -6.19
C SER A 66 -10.98 -5.83 -6.05
N LYS A 67 -11.58 -4.71 -5.62
CA LYS A 67 -13.04 -4.50 -5.62
C LYS A 67 -13.57 -3.94 -6.94
N CYS A 68 -12.70 -3.44 -7.83
CA CYS A 68 -13.09 -2.90 -9.10
C CYS A 68 -13.57 -4.01 -10.04
N GLU A 69 -14.61 -3.71 -10.83
CA GLU A 69 -15.13 -4.61 -11.84
C GLU A 69 -14.52 -4.27 -13.21
N PHE A 70 -13.96 -5.27 -13.88
CA PHE A 70 -13.43 -5.15 -15.24
C PHE A 70 -14.52 -5.51 -16.25
N LYS A 71 -15.27 -4.51 -16.70
CA LYS A 71 -16.35 -4.69 -17.67
C LYS A 71 -15.83 -4.75 -19.09
N THR A 72 -16.27 -5.72 -19.85
CA THR A 72 -15.90 -5.92 -21.25
C THR A 72 -17.06 -5.55 -22.16
N TYR A 73 -16.77 -4.83 -23.24
CA TYR A 73 -17.74 -4.35 -24.20
C TYR A 73 -17.38 -4.84 -25.61
N ILE A 74 -18.38 -5.34 -26.33
CA ILE A 74 -18.30 -5.70 -27.76
C ILE A 74 -19.43 -4.95 -28.47
N ASP A 75 -19.11 -4.22 -29.53
CA ASP A 75 -20.07 -3.38 -30.26
C ASP A 75 -20.88 -2.47 -29.31
N HIS A 76 -20.19 -1.83 -28.36
CA HIS A 76 -20.77 -0.97 -27.32
C HIS A 76 -21.69 -1.67 -26.30
N LYS A 77 -21.83 -3.00 -26.37
CA LYS A 77 -22.66 -3.78 -25.44
C LYS A 77 -21.81 -4.49 -24.42
N GLU A 78 -22.21 -4.46 -23.14
CA GLU A 78 -21.54 -5.20 -22.08
C GLU A 78 -21.69 -6.71 -22.32
N VAL A 79 -20.56 -7.42 -22.32
CA VAL A 79 -20.50 -8.87 -22.56
C VAL A 79 -19.68 -9.53 -21.49
N ARG A 80 -20.24 -10.51 -20.79
CA ARG A 80 -19.53 -11.32 -19.79
C ARG A 80 -18.97 -12.60 -20.42
N GLY A 81 -17.94 -12.42 -21.26
CA GLY A 81 -17.25 -13.53 -21.94
C GLY A 81 -15.98 -13.99 -21.20
N MET A 82 -15.10 -14.69 -21.93
CA MET A 82 -13.84 -15.21 -21.37
C MET A 82 -12.92 -14.09 -20.82
N GLU A 83 -12.83 -12.97 -21.52
CA GLU A 83 -12.01 -11.83 -21.06
C GLU A 83 -12.53 -11.27 -19.73
N TYR A 84 -13.87 -11.15 -19.57
CA TYR A 84 -14.49 -10.78 -18.31
C TYR A 84 -14.13 -11.77 -17.19
N TYR A 85 -14.25 -13.08 -17.46
CA TYR A 85 -13.93 -14.15 -16.51
C TYR A 85 -12.45 -14.09 -16.08
N THR A 86 -11.56 -13.93 -17.06
CA THR A 86 -10.12 -13.85 -16.81
C THR A 86 -9.75 -12.71 -15.87
N TRP A 87 -10.31 -11.52 -16.08
CA TRP A 87 -9.96 -10.37 -15.24
C TRP A 87 -10.66 -10.36 -13.88
N ASN A 88 -11.89 -10.85 -13.79
CA ASN A 88 -12.66 -10.74 -12.55
C ASN A 88 -12.62 -11.99 -11.67
N ILE A 89 -12.36 -13.15 -12.23
CA ILE A 89 -12.47 -14.42 -11.49
C ILE A 89 -11.13 -15.19 -11.48
N GLU A 90 -10.66 -15.65 -12.64
CA GLU A 90 -9.51 -16.56 -12.75
C GLU A 90 -8.53 -16.09 -13.83
N PRO A 91 -7.56 -15.23 -13.49
CA PRO A 91 -6.49 -14.82 -14.39
C PRO A 91 -5.58 -15.98 -14.80
N ASN A 92 -5.35 -16.90 -13.89
CA ASN A 92 -4.59 -18.14 -14.11
C ASN A 92 -5.02 -19.22 -13.12
N LYS A 93 -4.61 -20.46 -13.37
CA LYS A 93 -4.99 -21.64 -12.57
C LYS A 93 -4.61 -21.58 -11.08
N ASN A 94 -3.63 -20.75 -10.72
CA ASN A 94 -3.08 -20.71 -9.38
C ASN A 94 -3.51 -19.47 -8.60
N GLN A 95 -4.14 -18.49 -9.25
CA GLN A 95 -4.51 -17.22 -8.63
C GLN A 95 -5.92 -16.81 -9.05
N ASN A 96 -6.71 -16.37 -8.08
CA ASN A 96 -7.92 -15.62 -8.33
C ASN A 96 -7.58 -14.15 -8.68
N SER A 97 -8.57 -13.41 -9.17
CA SER A 97 -8.42 -12.01 -9.56
C SER A 97 -7.79 -11.14 -8.46
N ALA A 98 -8.27 -11.28 -7.21
CA ALA A 98 -7.76 -10.46 -6.10
C ALA A 98 -6.27 -10.71 -5.83
N ALA A 99 -5.83 -11.96 -5.78
CA ALA A 99 -4.43 -12.32 -5.57
C ALA A 99 -3.53 -11.88 -6.74
N PHE A 100 -4.03 -12.01 -7.97
CA PHE A 100 -3.34 -11.55 -9.17
C PHE A 100 -3.16 -10.04 -9.18
N LEU A 101 -4.22 -9.27 -8.94
CA LEU A 101 -4.18 -7.81 -8.89
C LEU A 101 -3.30 -7.32 -7.73
N GLN A 102 -3.34 -7.99 -6.58
CA GLN A 102 -2.44 -7.68 -5.48
C GLN A 102 -0.98 -7.88 -5.86
N LYS A 103 -0.63 -8.98 -6.53
CA LYS A 103 0.74 -9.22 -7.04
C LYS A 103 1.15 -8.16 -8.06
N LEU A 104 0.26 -7.83 -9.01
CA LEU A 104 0.48 -6.83 -10.05
C LEU A 104 0.78 -5.46 -9.43
N ILE A 105 -0.10 -4.97 -8.55
CA ILE A 105 0.05 -3.65 -7.92
C ILE A 105 1.27 -3.61 -7.00
N SER A 106 1.49 -4.64 -6.20
CA SER A 106 2.68 -4.74 -5.36
C SER A 106 3.97 -4.62 -6.17
N LYS A 107 4.01 -5.30 -7.32
CA LYS A 107 5.15 -5.24 -8.24
C LYS A 107 5.30 -3.86 -8.87
N LEU A 108 4.21 -3.31 -9.39
CA LEU A 108 4.18 -2.00 -10.05
C LEU A 108 4.68 -0.88 -9.12
N TYR A 109 4.24 -0.86 -7.87
CA TYR A 109 4.70 0.14 -6.90
C TYR A 109 6.12 -0.12 -6.38
N ARG A 110 6.51 -1.40 -6.24
CA ARG A 110 7.82 -1.77 -5.72
C ARG A 110 8.94 -1.52 -6.72
N GLU A 111 8.72 -1.86 -7.98
CA GLU A 111 9.73 -1.82 -9.04
C GLU A 111 9.52 -0.69 -10.03
N ASN A 112 8.46 0.10 -9.86
CA ASN A 112 8.00 1.16 -10.76
C ASN A 112 7.57 0.66 -12.13
N GLU A 113 7.66 -0.66 -12.38
CA GLU A 113 7.24 -1.30 -13.61
C GLU A 113 6.67 -2.70 -13.32
N CYS A 114 5.77 -3.15 -14.19
CA CYS A 114 5.20 -4.49 -14.10
C CYS A 114 4.99 -5.05 -15.49
N LEU A 115 5.40 -6.29 -15.68
CA LEU A 115 5.20 -7.07 -16.90
C LEU A 115 4.24 -8.22 -16.62
N VAL A 116 3.21 -8.33 -17.46
CA VAL A 116 2.30 -9.47 -17.48
C VAL A 116 2.42 -10.14 -18.84
N VAL A 117 2.75 -11.41 -18.83
CA VAL A 117 2.79 -12.25 -20.03
C VAL A 117 1.54 -13.12 -20.11
N GLU A 118 1.08 -13.34 -21.32
CA GLU A 118 -0.01 -14.29 -21.56
C GLU A 118 0.54 -15.58 -22.16
N VAL A 119 0.24 -16.67 -21.49
CA VAL A 119 0.64 -18.02 -21.93
C VAL A 119 -0.55 -18.95 -21.75
N ASN A 120 -0.97 -19.59 -22.85
CA ASN A 120 -2.13 -20.52 -22.86
C ASN A 120 -3.42 -19.89 -22.27
N ASN A 121 -3.73 -18.65 -22.64
CA ASN A 121 -4.85 -17.86 -22.13
C ASN A 121 -4.80 -17.61 -20.61
N GLN A 122 -3.64 -17.66 -20.00
CA GLN A 122 -3.42 -17.34 -18.59
C GLN A 122 -2.56 -16.09 -18.48
N LEU A 123 -2.96 -15.18 -17.62
CA LEU A 123 -2.20 -13.97 -17.29
C LEU A 123 -1.23 -14.26 -16.15
N LEU A 124 0.04 -14.04 -16.38
CA LEU A 124 1.11 -14.30 -15.42
C LEU A 124 1.91 -13.04 -15.16
N VAL A 125 1.97 -12.58 -13.91
CA VAL A 125 2.82 -11.47 -13.48
C VAL A 125 4.26 -11.96 -13.39
N ALA A 126 5.16 -11.36 -14.21
CA ALA A 126 6.57 -11.70 -14.18
C ALA A 126 7.24 -11.26 -12.88
N ASP A 127 8.07 -12.11 -12.30
CA ASP A 127 8.84 -11.78 -11.09
C ASP A 127 10.11 -10.99 -11.45
N SER A 128 10.73 -11.31 -12.58
CA SER A 128 11.87 -10.57 -13.12
C SER A 128 11.90 -10.63 -14.64
N PHE A 129 12.52 -9.64 -15.27
CA PHE A 129 12.73 -9.57 -16.72
C PHE A 129 13.82 -8.56 -17.04
N GLN A 130 14.39 -8.67 -18.23
CA GLN A 130 15.30 -7.67 -18.79
C GLN A 130 14.61 -6.96 -19.95
N LYS A 131 14.47 -5.63 -19.83
CA LYS A 131 13.83 -4.77 -20.85
C LYS A 131 14.87 -4.08 -21.72
N LYS A 132 14.71 -4.18 -23.03
CA LYS A 132 15.45 -3.38 -23.98
C LYS A 132 14.49 -2.47 -24.74
N THR A 133 14.75 -1.16 -24.67
CA THR A 133 13.89 -0.11 -25.22
C THR A 133 14.43 0.38 -26.56
N TYR A 134 13.51 0.71 -27.46
CA TYR A 134 13.81 1.24 -28.79
C TYR A 134 12.88 2.42 -29.08
N ALA A 135 13.35 3.41 -29.84
CA ALA A 135 12.53 4.57 -30.15
C ALA A 135 11.42 4.30 -31.19
N LEU A 136 11.67 3.43 -32.16
CA LEU A 136 10.77 3.18 -33.29
C LEU A 136 10.33 1.72 -33.43
N TYR A 137 10.89 0.82 -32.65
CA TYR A 137 10.58 -0.60 -32.67
C TYR A 137 9.98 -1.04 -31.35
N ASP A 138 9.32 -2.18 -31.34
CA ASP A 138 8.80 -2.79 -30.13
C ASP A 138 9.89 -3.04 -29.10
N TYR A 139 9.60 -2.74 -27.83
CA TYR A 139 10.47 -3.16 -26.73
C TYR A 139 10.56 -4.67 -26.71
N THR A 140 11.71 -5.18 -26.26
CA THR A 140 11.91 -6.61 -26.09
C THR A 140 12.15 -6.94 -24.63
N PHE A 141 11.56 -8.05 -24.19
CA PHE A 141 11.67 -8.57 -22.82
C PHE A 141 12.27 -9.97 -22.87
N THR A 142 13.41 -10.14 -22.21
CA THR A 142 14.16 -11.39 -22.15
C THR A 142 14.35 -11.84 -20.71
N GLY A 143 14.63 -13.14 -20.48
CA GLY A 143 14.81 -13.65 -19.13
C GLY A 143 13.57 -13.47 -18.24
N VAL A 144 12.39 -13.54 -18.84
CA VAL A 144 11.13 -13.39 -18.10
C VAL A 144 10.96 -14.59 -17.18
N THR A 145 10.90 -14.35 -15.89
CA THR A 145 10.74 -15.40 -14.87
C THR A 145 9.41 -15.24 -14.15
N VAL A 146 8.69 -16.34 -14.01
CA VAL A 146 7.44 -16.40 -13.22
C VAL A 146 7.59 -17.55 -12.22
N ASN A 147 7.60 -17.26 -10.94
CA ASN A 147 8.01 -18.15 -9.87
C ASN A 147 9.42 -18.72 -10.17
N GLU A 148 9.54 -20.01 -10.34
CA GLU A 148 10.83 -20.68 -10.66
C GLU A 148 11.03 -20.93 -12.16
N LEU A 149 10.02 -20.61 -13.00
CA LEU A 149 10.07 -20.83 -14.44
C LEU A 149 10.63 -19.61 -15.15
N THR A 150 11.76 -19.77 -15.83
CA THR A 150 12.32 -18.75 -16.74
C THR A 150 12.00 -19.13 -18.18
N PHE A 151 11.39 -18.21 -18.91
CA PHE A 151 11.08 -18.38 -20.33
C PHE A 151 12.31 -18.11 -21.17
N GLU A 152 12.66 -19.05 -22.07
CA GLU A 152 13.72 -18.84 -23.07
C GLU A 152 13.29 -17.93 -24.21
N LYS A 153 11.98 -17.77 -24.41
CA LYS A 153 11.38 -16.91 -25.43
C LYS A 153 11.65 -15.45 -25.14
N THR A 154 12.05 -14.70 -26.17
CA THR A 154 11.96 -13.22 -26.14
C THR A 154 10.54 -12.80 -26.42
N PHE A 155 9.96 -12.02 -25.52
CA PHE A 155 8.65 -11.41 -25.69
C PHE A 155 8.81 -10.01 -26.28
N TYR A 156 7.90 -9.66 -27.18
CA TYR A 156 7.82 -8.33 -27.76
C TYR A 156 6.72 -7.50 -27.10
N GLN A 157 6.83 -6.18 -27.17
CA GLN A 157 5.88 -5.26 -26.56
C GLN A 157 4.43 -5.50 -27.00
N ASN A 158 4.19 -5.99 -28.21
CA ASN A 158 2.86 -6.31 -28.72
C ASN A 158 2.25 -7.62 -28.15
N GLU A 159 3.08 -8.49 -27.53
CA GLU A 159 2.65 -9.78 -26.97
C GLU A 159 2.39 -9.73 -25.47
N VAL A 160 2.70 -8.61 -24.81
CA VAL A 160 2.68 -8.49 -23.34
C VAL A 160 1.91 -7.26 -22.90
N LEU A 161 1.46 -7.26 -21.64
CA LEU A 161 0.99 -6.08 -20.96
C LEU A 161 2.14 -5.54 -20.11
N TYR A 162 2.56 -4.32 -20.39
CA TYR A 162 3.65 -3.68 -19.68
C TYR A 162 3.22 -2.30 -19.19
N TRP A 163 3.36 -2.09 -17.91
CA TRP A 163 3.07 -0.81 -17.26
C TRP A 163 4.31 -0.24 -16.60
N GLU A 164 4.44 1.05 -16.67
CA GLU A 164 5.40 1.86 -15.92
C GLU A 164 4.60 2.91 -15.15
N LEU A 165 4.80 2.98 -13.83
CA LEU A 165 3.97 3.82 -12.96
C LEU A 165 4.29 5.29 -13.15
N ASN A 166 5.57 5.65 -13.10
CA ASN A 166 6.04 7.02 -13.22
C ASN A 166 7.39 7.07 -13.95
N SER A 167 7.67 8.20 -14.58
CA SER A 167 8.97 8.47 -15.21
C SER A 167 10.15 8.53 -14.21
N LYS A 168 9.84 8.72 -12.92
CA LYS A 168 10.80 8.69 -11.82
C LYS A 168 10.42 7.57 -10.86
N ASP A 169 11.42 6.81 -10.42
CA ASP A 169 11.25 5.74 -9.45
C ASP A 169 10.83 6.31 -8.09
N MET A 170 9.54 6.18 -7.77
CA MET A 170 8.96 6.67 -6.52
C MET A 170 9.59 6.02 -5.29
N ARG A 171 10.04 4.79 -5.41
CA ARG A 171 10.74 4.09 -4.34
C ARG A 171 12.05 4.79 -3.96
N LYS A 172 12.80 5.31 -4.93
CA LYS A 172 14.01 6.10 -4.65
C LYS A 172 13.69 7.39 -3.90
N LEU A 173 12.56 8.03 -4.23
CA LEU A 173 12.10 9.23 -3.52
C LEU A 173 11.72 8.90 -2.07
N VAL A 174 10.92 7.84 -1.86
CA VAL A 174 10.54 7.39 -0.52
C VAL A 174 11.76 7.00 0.31
N ASN A 175 12.72 6.27 -0.28
CA ASN A 175 13.97 5.92 0.39
C ASN A 175 14.78 7.16 0.76
N GLY A 176 14.86 8.16 -0.12
CA GLY A 176 15.59 9.41 0.16
C GLY A 176 14.97 10.21 1.32
N ILE A 177 13.64 10.27 1.41
CA ILE A 177 12.94 10.89 2.54
C ILE A 177 13.27 10.13 3.84
N TYR A 178 13.16 8.81 3.79
CA TYR A 178 13.44 7.97 4.93
C TYR A 178 14.89 8.11 5.43
N ASP A 179 15.87 8.12 4.51
CA ASP A 179 17.28 8.29 4.86
C ASP A 179 17.53 9.61 5.61
N GLY A 180 16.74 10.66 5.33
CA GLY A 180 16.76 11.92 6.05
C GLY A 180 16.26 11.79 7.51
N TYR A 181 15.22 11.00 7.75
CA TYR A 181 14.63 10.81 9.10
C TYR A 181 15.32 9.72 9.92
N LYS A 182 16.02 8.80 9.28
CA LYS A 182 16.68 7.64 9.90
C LYS A 182 17.54 7.98 11.10
N SER A 183 18.49 8.89 10.91
CA SER A 183 19.42 9.29 11.97
C SER A 183 18.71 10.00 13.12
N MET A 184 17.63 10.72 12.84
CA MET A 184 16.83 11.40 13.85
C MET A 184 16.03 10.41 14.71
N ILE A 185 15.38 9.42 14.07
CA ILE A 185 14.63 8.36 14.74
C ILE A 185 15.58 7.52 15.61
N ALA A 186 16.73 7.09 15.06
CA ALA A 186 17.72 6.31 15.78
C ALA A 186 18.28 7.10 16.99
N TYR A 187 18.56 8.38 16.80
CA TYR A 187 19.01 9.25 17.89
C TYR A 187 17.93 9.43 18.97
N GLY A 188 16.68 9.64 18.57
CA GLY A 188 15.54 9.71 19.46
C GLY A 188 15.35 8.45 20.29
N MET A 189 15.41 7.27 19.65
CA MET A 189 15.32 5.96 20.32
C MET A 189 16.49 5.75 21.29
N LYS A 190 17.71 6.09 20.88
CA LYS A 190 18.89 6.01 21.74
C LYS A 190 18.78 6.97 22.93
N SER A 191 18.35 8.20 22.70
CA SER A 191 18.12 9.19 23.76
C SER A 191 17.06 8.71 24.74
N TYR A 192 15.98 8.12 24.25
CA TYR A 192 14.92 7.54 25.08
C TYR A 192 15.42 6.35 25.93
N LYS A 193 16.15 5.40 25.32
CA LYS A 193 16.78 4.28 26.05
C LYS A 193 17.75 4.79 27.11
N VAL A 194 18.54 5.81 26.77
CA VAL A 194 19.52 6.43 27.68
C VAL A 194 18.85 7.18 28.82
N SER A 195 17.76 7.91 28.55
CA SER A 195 17.02 8.68 29.58
C SER A 195 16.29 7.78 30.58
N ARG A 196 15.93 6.55 30.17
CA ARG A 196 15.33 5.54 31.07
C ARG A 196 16.34 4.58 31.68
N GLY A 197 17.61 4.67 31.27
CA GLY A 197 18.70 3.89 31.88
C GLY A 197 18.97 4.34 33.31
N ASN A 198 19.14 3.37 34.21
CA ASN A 198 19.55 3.66 35.58
C ASN A 198 20.98 4.17 35.58
N ARG A 199 21.17 5.41 35.95
CA ARG A 199 22.50 6.07 36.05
C ARG A 199 22.72 6.57 37.44
N GLY A 200 23.92 6.38 37.95
CA GLY A 200 24.27 6.82 39.26
C GLY A 200 25.76 7.07 39.39
N ILE A 201 26.12 7.80 40.43
CA ILE A 201 27.51 7.99 40.86
C ILE A 201 27.78 6.96 41.95
N LEU A 202 28.86 6.23 41.79
CA LEU A 202 29.40 5.39 42.85
C LEU A 202 30.59 6.11 43.48
N ASP A 203 30.35 6.69 44.66
CA ASP A 203 31.41 7.28 45.47
C ASP A 203 32.19 6.16 46.17
N ILE A 204 33.52 6.21 46.05
CA ILE A 204 34.43 5.25 46.67
C ILE A 204 35.36 6.00 47.62
N ASN A 205 35.36 5.60 48.86
CA ASN A 205 36.25 6.22 49.86
C ASN A 205 37.72 5.81 49.62
N ALA A 206 38.66 6.71 49.75
CA ALA A 206 40.11 6.47 49.61
C ALA A 206 40.64 5.27 50.42
N ILE A 207 40.02 4.96 51.57
CA ILE A 207 40.36 3.78 52.38
C ILE A 207 39.99 2.47 51.69
N ALA A 208 38.89 2.46 50.88
CA ALA A 208 38.47 1.30 50.13
C ALA A 208 39.34 1.11 48.87
N GLU A 209 39.80 2.21 48.25
CA GLU A 209 40.67 2.24 47.07
C GLU A 209 42.09 1.76 47.39
N GLY A 210 42.56 1.96 48.61
CA GLY A 210 43.88 1.54 49.07
C GLY A 210 44.04 0.05 49.47
N LYS A 211 43.01 -0.77 49.32
CA LYS A 211 43.06 -2.23 49.61
C LYS A 211 43.68 -3.02 48.47
N ASP A 212 44.52 -4.02 48.78
CA ASP A 212 45.24 -4.83 47.80
C ASP A 212 44.35 -5.53 46.77
N ASN A 213 43.08 -5.80 47.12
CA ASN A 213 42.07 -6.47 46.22
C ASN A 213 41.03 -5.48 45.67
N PHE A 214 41.29 -4.19 45.63
CA PHE A 214 40.34 -3.18 45.20
C PHE A 214 39.84 -3.44 43.76
N LYS A 215 40.76 -3.67 42.84
CA LYS A 215 40.44 -3.85 41.41
C LYS A 215 39.49 -5.03 41.18
N ASP A 216 39.76 -6.18 41.78
CA ASP A 216 38.89 -7.37 41.63
C ASP A 216 37.51 -7.18 42.30
N THR A 217 37.49 -6.49 43.44
CA THR A 217 36.26 -6.19 44.16
C THR A 217 35.40 -5.19 43.37
N TYR A 218 36.03 -4.18 42.79
CA TYR A 218 35.37 -3.18 41.94
C TYR A 218 34.81 -3.81 40.67
N GLU A 219 35.57 -4.62 39.95
CA GLU A 219 35.10 -5.32 38.74
C GLU A 219 33.92 -6.27 39.02
N LYS A 220 33.96 -7.02 40.10
CA LYS A 220 32.85 -7.85 40.57
C LYS A 220 31.62 -7.04 40.96
N LEU A 221 31.83 -5.92 41.64
CA LEU A 221 30.75 -5.04 42.04
C LEU A 221 30.02 -4.48 40.81
N VAL A 222 30.75 -3.90 39.85
CA VAL A 222 30.18 -3.24 38.67
C VAL A 222 29.63 -4.25 37.69
N ASN A 223 30.39 -5.27 37.31
CA ASN A 223 30.03 -6.19 36.23
C ASN A 223 29.01 -7.27 36.64
N GLU A 224 29.01 -7.66 37.93
CA GLU A 224 28.09 -8.72 38.38
C GLU A 224 26.95 -8.16 39.23
N ARG A 225 27.22 -7.43 40.31
CA ARG A 225 26.21 -7.03 41.28
C ARG A 225 25.33 -5.89 40.79
N PHE A 226 25.89 -4.82 40.24
CA PHE A 226 25.13 -3.72 39.66
C PHE A 226 24.35 -4.20 38.45
N LYS A 227 24.95 -5.00 37.57
CA LYS A 227 24.25 -5.55 36.39
C LYS A 227 23.07 -6.42 36.81
N ARG A 228 23.20 -7.27 37.82
CA ARG A 228 22.08 -8.07 38.37
C ARG A 228 21.01 -7.19 39.01
N PHE A 229 21.40 -6.20 39.76
CA PHE A 229 20.51 -5.27 40.43
C PHE A 229 19.63 -4.51 39.43
N PHE A 230 20.22 -3.94 38.38
CA PHE A 230 19.50 -3.17 37.37
C PHE A 230 18.67 -4.00 36.42
N ASN A 231 18.96 -5.29 36.26
CA ASN A 231 18.20 -6.21 35.42
C ASN A 231 17.09 -6.97 36.16
N ALA A 232 17.04 -6.92 37.47
CA ALA A 232 16.04 -7.61 38.28
C ALA A 232 14.86 -6.69 38.59
N GLU A 233 13.63 -7.21 38.50
CA GLU A 233 12.43 -6.44 38.86
C GLU A 233 12.37 -6.10 40.35
N ASN A 234 12.88 -6.99 41.21
CA ASN A 234 12.98 -6.81 42.66
C ASN A 234 14.36 -7.24 43.12
N ALA A 235 15.17 -6.28 43.53
CA ALA A 235 16.51 -6.58 43.98
C ALA A 235 16.98 -5.62 45.08
N VAL A 236 17.88 -6.09 45.95
CA VAL A 236 18.60 -5.30 46.93
C VAL A 236 20.06 -5.29 46.54
N LEU A 237 20.65 -4.09 46.44
CA LEU A 237 22.08 -3.92 46.16
C LEU A 237 22.83 -3.82 47.49
N PRO A 238 23.54 -4.85 47.96
CA PRO A 238 24.37 -4.73 49.14
C PRO A 238 25.65 -3.93 48.79
N LEU A 239 25.83 -2.80 49.45
CA LEU A 239 27.06 -2.01 49.38
C LEU A 239 27.92 -2.27 50.61
N PHE A 240 29.21 -2.33 50.40
CA PHE A 240 30.18 -2.46 51.49
C PHE A 240 30.54 -1.08 52.08
N GLU A 241 31.12 -1.09 53.24
CA GLU A 241 31.63 0.13 53.87
C GLU A 241 32.65 0.86 52.98
N GLY A 242 32.44 2.15 52.76
CA GLY A 242 33.24 2.97 51.86
C GLY A 242 32.73 3.09 50.44
N TYR A 243 31.59 2.45 50.10
CA TYR A 243 30.90 2.60 48.81
C TYR A 243 29.53 3.25 49.03
N LYS A 244 29.26 4.32 48.29
CA LYS A 244 27.95 5.01 48.31
C LYS A 244 27.47 5.18 46.88
N TYR A 245 26.30 4.63 46.59
CA TYR A 245 25.64 4.82 45.31
C TYR A 245 24.58 5.93 45.41
N THR A 246 24.67 6.89 44.51
CA THR A 246 23.68 7.96 44.38
C THR A 246 23.08 7.89 42.99
N ASP A 247 21.80 7.66 42.93
CA ASP A 247 21.06 7.65 41.66
C ASP A 247 20.97 9.09 41.13
N ILE A 248 21.44 9.29 39.88
CA ILE A 248 21.32 10.55 39.14
C ILE A 248 20.14 10.47 38.18
N GLY A 249 19.42 9.36 38.18
CA GLY A 249 18.30 9.12 37.27
C GLY A 249 17.40 10.34 37.18
N SER A 250 17.20 10.87 36.00
CA SER A 250 16.34 12.02 35.78
C SER A 250 14.94 11.67 36.22
N LYS A 251 14.47 12.24 37.30
CA LYS A 251 13.11 12.07 37.82
C LYS A 251 12.04 12.66 36.88
N THR A 252 12.41 13.21 35.76
CA THR A 252 11.51 13.79 34.76
C THR A 252 11.31 12.78 33.64
N TYR A 253 10.39 11.87 33.86
CA TYR A 253 9.84 11.10 32.76
C TYR A 253 8.98 12.04 31.89
N SER A 254 9.64 12.86 31.04
CA SER A 254 8.88 13.62 30.07
C SER A 254 8.35 12.64 29.01
N ASN A 255 7.05 12.63 28.81
CA ASN A 255 6.43 11.92 27.68
C ASN A 255 6.81 12.55 26.32
N GLU A 256 7.61 13.61 26.33
CA GLU A 256 8.02 14.37 25.14
C GLU A 256 8.83 13.51 24.19
N GLY A 257 9.87 12.81 24.66
CA GLY A 257 10.71 11.99 23.79
C GLY A 257 9.95 10.85 23.06
N THR A 258 8.91 10.31 23.68
CA THR A 258 8.06 9.28 23.02
C THR A 258 7.13 9.91 21.99
N ARG A 259 6.65 11.13 22.25
CA ARG A 259 5.82 11.89 21.30
C ARG A 259 6.63 12.29 20.08
N ASP A 260 7.88 12.73 20.27
CA ASP A 260 8.75 13.14 19.17
C ASP A 260 9.08 11.95 18.24
N ILE A 261 9.40 10.78 18.80
CA ILE A 261 9.63 9.56 18.00
C ILE A 261 8.37 9.18 17.22
N ARG A 262 7.19 9.22 17.86
CA ARG A 262 5.92 8.93 17.20
C ARG A 262 5.64 9.93 16.08
N ALA A 263 5.85 11.22 16.31
CA ALA A 263 5.69 12.25 15.31
C ALA A 263 6.59 12.01 14.09
N MET A 264 7.86 11.63 14.30
CA MET A 264 8.78 11.30 13.20
C MET A 264 8.30 10.08 12.39
N ILE A 265 7.76 9.05 13.03
CA ILE A 265 7.18 7.87 12.35
C ILE A 265 5.93 8.26 11.57
N ASP A 266 5.09 9.11 12.15
CA ASP A 266 3.90 9.65 11.52
C ASP A 266 4.27 10.50 10.28
N ASP A 267 5.32 11.32 10.37
CA ASP A 267 5.85 12.11 9.24
C ASP A 267 6.34 11.19 8.10
N VAL A 268 7.08 10.13 8.40
CA VAL A 268 7.52 9.15 7.40
C VAL A 268 6.32 8.51 6.69
N THR A 269 5.26 8.19 7.44
CA THR A 269 4.03 7.63 6.89
C THR A 269 3.33 8.64 5.98
N ASP A 270 3.25 9.91 6.39
CA ASP A 270 2.62 10.99 5.61
C ASP A 270 3.36 11.25 4.31
N PHE A 271 4.69 11.38 4.36
CA PHE A 271 5.49 11.57 3.15
C PHE A 271 5.41 10.37 2.21
N THR A 272 5.38 9.15 2.75
CA THR A 272 5.20 7.94 1.94
C THR A 272 3.82 7.96 1.28
N ALA A 273 2.77 8.35 2.01
CA ALA A 273 1.42 8.47 1.48
C ALA A 273 1.35 9.53 0.36
N HIS A 274 1.91 10.70 0.58
CA HIS A 274 1.99 11.74 -0.46
C HIS A 274 2.76 11.29 -1.69
N ALA A 275 3.89 10.60 -1.52
CA ALA A 275 4.69 10.08 -2.63
C ALA A 275 3.91 9.05 -3.48
N LEU A 276 3.02 8.29 -2.87
CA LEU A 276 2.16 7.30 -3.52
C LEU A 276 0.79 7.85 -3.94
N SER A 277 0.57 9.19 -3.82
CA SER A 277 -0.72 9.86 -4.07
C SER A 277 -1.87 9.26 -3.25
N PHE A 278 -1.57 8.76 -2.06
CA PHE A 278 -2.53 8.15 -1.14
C PHE A 278 -2.90 9.14 -0.03
N PRO A 279 -4.19 9.27 0.37
CA PRO A 279 -4.58 10.17 1.44
C PRO A 279 -3.91 9.81 2.79
N PRO A 280 -3.13 10.73 3.42
CA PRO A 280 -2.44 10.43 4.67
C PRO A 280 -3.37 10.02 5.81
N ALA A 281 -4.58 10.60 5.87
CA ALA A 281 -5.59 10.25 6.86
C ALA A 281 -5.94 8.75 6.82
N LEU A 282 -6.11 8.18 5.62
CA LEU A 282 -6.36 6.76 5.44
C LEU A 282 -5.12 5.90 5.71
N ALA A 283 -3.92 6.44 5.50
CA ALA A 283 -2.68 5.73 5.79
C ALA A 283 -2.54 5.46 7.31
N LYS A 284 -2.78 6.47 8.13
CA LYS A 284 -2.71 6.39 9.60
C LYS A 284 -3.90 5.65 10.24
N GLY A 285 -5.05 5.62 9.56
CA GLY A 285 -6.28 5.04 10.12
C GLY A 285 -6.99 5.94 11.15
N ASP A 286 -6.57 7.19 11.28
CA ASP A 286 -7.17 8.19 12.17
C ASP A 286 -8.08 9.13 11.34
N VAL A 287 -9.26 8.64 10.99
CA VAL A 287 -10.16 9.33 10.08
C VAL A 287 -11.44 9.73 10.79
N GLN A 288 -11.61 11.03 11.02
CA GLN A 288 -12.85 11.60 11.52
C GLN A 288 -13.94 11.69 10.44
N ASP A 289 -13.53 11.92 9.17
CA ASP A 289 -14.40 11.94 7.99
C ASP A 289 -13.88 10.97 6.92
N THR A 290 -14.37 9.75 6.98
CA THR A 290 -14.00 8.69 6.05
C THR A 290 -14.48 8.95 4.63
N SER A 291 -15.61 9.63 4.46
CA SER A 291 -16.22 9.86 3.14
C SER A 291 -15.33 10.74 2.27
N LYS A 292 -14.87 11.88 2.80
CA LYS A 292 -13.97 12.80 2.08
C LYS A 292 -12.63 12.14 1.73
N ALA A 293 -12.04 11.44 2.68
CA ALA A 293 -10.77 10.75 2.45
C ALA A 293 -10.90 9.61 1.41
N MET A 294 -12.07 8.96 1.33
CA MET A 294 -12.37 7.98 0.29
C MET A 294 -12.54 8.64 -1.08
N ASP A 295 -13.16 9.82 -1.17
CA ASP A 295 -13.29 10.54 -2.42
C ASP A 295 -11.91 11.02 -2.94
N GLU A 296 -11.04 11.46 -2.04
CA GLU A 296 -9.64 11.77 -2.38
C GLU A 296 -8.88 10.52 -2.86
N LEU A 297 -9.04 9.38 -2.20
CA LEU A 297 -8.45 8.10 -2.63
C LEU A 297 -8.90 7.72 -4.05
N LEU A 298 -10.19 7.81 -4.32
CA LEU A 298 -10.74 7.48 -5.64
C LEU A 298 -10.16 8.42 -6.70
N THR A 299 -10.28 9.74 -6.49
CA THR A 299 -9.96 10.74 -7.52
C THR A 299 -8.46 10.88 -7.78
N LEU A 300 -7.62 10.86 -6.73
CA LEU A 300 -6.21 11.19 -6.84
C LEU A 300 -5.31 9.96 -6.95
N CYS A 301 -5.75 8.81 -6.45
CA CYS A 301 -4.94 7.60 -6.43
C CYS A 301 -5.48 6.52 -7.38
N LEU A 302 -6.74 6.10 -7.20
CA LEU A 302 -7.29 4.96 -7.93
C LEU A 302 -7.64 5.28 -9.39
N ASP A 303 -8.33 6.38 -9.67
CA ASP A 303 -8.75 6.69 -11.03
C ASP A 303 -7.57 6.88 -12.00
N PRO A 304 -6.46 7.58 -11.64
CA PRO A 304 -5.26 7.63 -12.48
C PRO A 304 -4.61 6.25 -12.69
N LEU A 305 -4.54 5.44 -11.63
CA LEU A 305 -4.00 4.08 -11.71
C LEU A 305 -4.86 3.19 -12.62
N VAL A 306 -6.17 3.20 -12.42
CA VAL A 306 -7.14 2.49 -13.25
C VAL A 306 -7.05 2.91 -14.71
N ASN A 307 -6.93 4.21 -14.99
CA ASN A 307 -6.75 4.71 -16.35
C ASN A 307 -5.46 4.18 -16.99
N THR A 308 -4.36 4.15 -16.25
CA THR A 308 -3.08 3.59 -16.72
C THR A 308 -3.23 2.10 -17.05
N LEU A 309 -3.86 1.31 -16.18
CA LEU A 309 -4.09 -0.12 -16.41
C LEU A 309 -5.01 -0.34 -17.61
N GLN A 310 -6.15 0.33 -17.64
CA GLN A 310 -7.18 0.20 -18.67
C GLN A 310 -6.67 0.57 -20.07
N THR A 311 -5.89 1.64 -20.16
CA THR A 311 -5.36 2.12 -21.44
C THR A 311 -4.42 1.10 -22.08
N GLU A 312 -3.53 0.50 -21.29
CA GLU A 312 -2.61 -0.54 -21.80
C GLU A 312 -3.37 -1.82 -22.19
N ILE A 313 -4.34 -2.25 -21.38
CA ILE A 313 -5.16 -3.40 -21.69
C ILE A 313 -5.89 -3.17 -23.03
N ASN A 314 -6.54 -2.02 -23.19
CA ASN A 314 -7.27 -1.70 -24.42
C ASN A 314 -6.34 -1.59 -25.63
N ARG A 315 -5.14 -0.98 -25.45
CA ARG A 315 -4.14 -0.88 -26.50
C ARG A 315 -3.73 -2.24 -27.04
N LYS A 316 -3.61 -3.24 -26.14
CA LYS A 316 -3.12 -4.58 -26.50
C LYS A 316 -4.23 -5.51 -26.96
N ARG A 317 -5.36 -5.52 -26.25
CA ARG A 317 -6.45 -6.46 -26.50
C ARG A 317 -7.30 -6.06 -27.70
N ASN A 318 -7.60 -4.79 -27.82
CA ASN A 318 -8.57 -4.30 -28.80
C ASN A 318 -7.89 -3.60 -29.98
N GLY A 319 -6.80 -2.89 -29.75
CA GLY A 319 -6.11 -2.13 -30.78
C GLY A 319 -7.03 -1.09 -31.45
N TYR A 320 -6.59 -0.53 -32.56
CA TYR A 320 -7.36 0.49 -33.29
C TYR A 320 -8.66 -0.07 -33.90
N GLU A 321 -8.60 -1.24 -34.50
CA GLU A 321 -9.77 -1.85 -35.16
C GLU A 321 -10.86 -2.29 -34.17
N GLY A 322 -10.46 -2.83 -33.02
CA GLY A 322 -11.39 -3.15 -31.95
C GLY A 322 -12.04 -1.90 -31.37
N PHE A 323 -11.23 -0.88 -31.08
CA PHE A 323 -11.72 0.41 -30.58
C PHE A 323 -12.75 1.04 -31.53
N LYS A 324 -12.48 1.03 -32.84
CA LYS A 324 -13.41 1.56 -33.86
C LYS A 324 -14.74 0.82 -33.89
N LYS A 325 -14.74 -0.48 -33.58
CA LYS A 325 -15.96 -1.32 -33.49
C LYS A 325 -16.69 -1.18 -32.17
N GLY A 326 -16.19 -0.39 -31.22
CA GLY A 326 -16.77 -0.27 -29.89
C GLY A 326 -16.42 -1.42 -28.95
N ASN A 327 -15.29 -2.10 -29.20
CA ASN A 327 -14.75 -3.13 -28.32
C ASN A 327 -13.75 -2.47 -27.34
N TYR A 328 -14.02 -2.57 -26.08
CA TYR A 328 -13.13 -2.05 -25.03
C TYR A 328 -13.38 -2.71 -23.69
N LEU A 329 -12.39 -2.63 -22.82
CA LEU A 329 -12.51 -2.96 -21.41
C LEU A 329 -12.60 -1.66 -20.62
N LYS A 330 -13.49 -1.61 -19.64
CA LYS A 330 -13.64 -0.49 -18.70
C LYS A 330 -13.54 -1.00 -17.28
N ILE A 331 -12.65 -0.41 -16.49
CA ILE A 331 -12.52 -0.73 -15.07
C ILE A 331 -13.42 0.24 -14.30
N VAL A 332 -14.33 -0.30 -13.48
CA VAL A 332 -15.34 0.46 -12.75
C VAL A 332 -14.97 0.49 -11.27
N THR A 333 -14.80 1.69 -10.72
CA THR A 333 -14.34 1.93 -9.34
C THR A 333 -15.48 2.13 -8.34
N THR A 334 -16.74 2.09 -8.78
CA THR A 334 -17.91 2.40 -7.92
C THR A 334 -18.07 1.46 -6.72
N ALA A 335 -17.63 0.20 -6.83
CA ALA A 335 -17.70 -0.79 -5.75
C ALA A 335 -16.65 -0.58 -4.64
N VAL A 336 -15.70 0.34 -4.83
CA VAL A 336 -14.65 0.61 -3.83
C VAL A 336 -15.21 1.34 -2.62
N LYS A 337 -16.07 2.34 -2.86
CA LYS A 337 -16.78 3.07 -1.80
C LYS A 337 -18.07 2.35 -1.48
N HIS A 338 -18.24 1.93 -0.23
CA HIS A 338 -19.53 1.42 0.21
C HIS A 338 -20.55 2.56 0.21
N ILE A 339 -21.63 2.38 -0.55
CA ILE A 339 -22.71 3.37 -0.65
C ILE A 339 -23.78 2.97 0.37
N ASP A 340 -24.01 3.81 1.37
CA ASP A 340 -25.18 3.65 2.23
C ASP A 340 -26.42 4.12 1.48
N LEU A 341 -27.35 3.19 1.25
CA LEU A 341 -28.60 3.46 0.52
C LEU A 341 -29.44 4.55 1.18
N PHE A 342 -29.40 4.65 2.50
CA PHE A 342 -30.17 5.65 3.24
C PHE A 342 -29.57 7.05 3.02
N ASP A 343 -28.26 7.18 3.00
CA ASP A 343 -27.58 8.45 2.77
C ASP A 343 -27.84 9.02 1.35
N VAL A 344 -27.94 8.13 0.35
CA VAL A 344 -28.13 8.52 -1.05
C VAL A 344 -29.60 8.54 -1.49
N SER A 345 -30.54 8.15 -0.63
CA SER A 345 -31.96 8.02 -0.98
C SER A 345 -32.56 9.30 -1.59
N THR A 346 -32.26 10.47 -1.02
CA THR A 346 -32.71 11.77 -1.54
C THR A 346 -32.10 12.07 -2.91
N SER A 347 -30.86 11.67 -3.15
CA SER A 347 -30.20 11.86 -4.44
C SER A 347 -30.78 10.93 -5.50
N ILE A 348 -31.09 9.70 -5.13
CA ILE A 348 -31.76 8.72 -5.99
C ILE A 348 -33.13 9.25 -6.42
N ASP A 349 -33.94 9.75 -5.47
CA ASP A 349 -35.24 10.34 -5.78
C ASP A 349 -35.10 11.49 -6.79
N LYS A 350 -34.14 12.40 -6.60
CA LYS A 350 -33.89 13.48 -7.55
C LYS A 350 -33.44 13.01 -8.92
N LEU A 351 -32.62 11.98 -9.03
CA LEU A 351 -32.14 11.41 -10.29
C LEU A 351 -33.25 10.74 -11.07
N ILE A 352 -34.12 9.98 -10.39
CA ILE A 352 -35.28 9.35 -10.99
C ILE A 352 -36.31 10.39 -11.39
N SER A 353 -36.64 11.31 -10.49
CA SER A 353 -37.67 12.31 -10.70
C SER A 353 -37.34 13.35 -11.78
N SER A 354 -36.05 13.55 -12.06
CA SER A 354 -35.58 14.39 -13.16
C SER A 354 -35.65 13.70 -14.54
N GLY A 355 -35.93 12.40 -14.58
CA GLY A 355 -35.89 11.63 -15.81
C GLY A 355 -34.51 11.32 -16.34
N ALA A 356 -33.45 11.68 -15.59
CA ALA A 356 -32.08 11.43 -16.00
C ALA A 356 -31.73 9.93 -15.95
N PHE A 357 -32.31 9.19 -14.97
CA PHE A 357 -32.08 7.77 -14.75
C PHE A 357 -33.39 7.00 -14.58
N CYS A 358 -33.43 5.78 -15.08
CA CYS A 358 -34.50 4.83 -14.76
C CYS A 358 -34.14 4.02 -13.48
N ILE A 359 -35.10 3.24 -12.98
CA ILE A 359 -34.92 2.42 -11.77
C ILE A 359 -33.80 1.41 -11.96
N ASN A 360 -33.74 0.76 -13.12
CA ASN A 360 -32.69 -0.22 -13.42
C ASN A 360 -31.30 0.39 -13.54
N ASP A 361 -31.17 1.65 -13.98
CA ASP A 361 -29.89 2.35 -13.98
C ASP A 361 -29.36 2.54 -12.56
N ILE A 362 -30.23 2.93 -11.62
CA ILE A 362 -29.87 3.09 -10.21
C ILE A 362 -29.52 1.73 -9.59
N ARG A 363 -30.33 0.69 -9.83
CA ARG A 363 -30.03 -0.67 -9.33
C ARG A 363 -28.67 -1.16 -9.82
N LYS A 364 -28.36 -0.94 -11.08
CA LYS A 364 -27.06 -1.30 -11.68
C LYS A 364 -25.89 -0.56 -11.03
N VAL A 365 -26.04 0.72 -10.67
CA VAL A 365 -25.03 1.50 -9.94
C VAL A 365 -24.83 0.98 -8.52
N LEU A 366 -25.92 0.51 -7.88
CA LEU A 366 -25.91 -0.05 -6.53
C LEU A 366 -25.43 -1.52 -6.49
N GLY A 367 -25.19 -2.14 -7.65
CA GLY A 367 -24.78 -3.55 -7.74
C GLY A 367 -25.94 -4.54 -7.60
N GLU A 368 -27.18 -4.06 -7.68
CA GLU A 368 -28.39 -4.88 -7.61
C GLU A 368 -28.77 -5.42 -9.01
N GLU A 369 -29.41 -6.57 -9.05
CA GLU A 369 -29.93 -7.14 -10.31
C GLU A 369 -31.03 -6.26 -10.90
N ALA A 370 -31.04 -6.15 -12.23
CA ALA A 370 -32.08 -5.43 -12.94
C ALA A 370 -33.43 -6.14 -12.79
N ILE A 371 -34.50 -5.35 -12.70
CA ILE A 371 -35.86 -5.84 -12.74
C ILE A 371 -36.21 -6.09 -14.20
N GLU A 372 -36.73 -7.29 -14.52
CA GLU A 372 -37.02 -7.71 -15.91
C GLU A 372 -38.21 -7.00 -16.56
N GLU A 373 -39.12 -6.44 -15.74
CA GLU A 373 -40.30 -5.77 -16.23
C GLU A 373 -39.96 -4.44 -16.91
N GLU A 374 -40.66 -4.15 -18.03
CA GLU A 374 -40.44 -2.99 -18.88
C GLU A 374 -40.56 -1.65 -18.13
N TRP A 375 -41.45 -1.56 -17.12
CA TRP A 375 -41.62 -0.31 -16.34
C TRP A 375 -40.39 0.13 -15.61
N ALA A 376 -39.50 -0.79 -15.24
CA ALA A 376 -38.27 -0.47 -14.53
C ALA A 376 -37.20 0.22 -15.41
N ASN A 377 -37.36 0.16 -16.73
CA ASN A 377 -36.52 0.86 -17.71
C ASN A 377 -37.15 2.18 -18.20
N GLN A 378 -38.33 2.55 -17.68
CA GLN A 378 -38.97 3.80 -18.05
C GLN A 378 -38.41 4.96 -17.25
N HIS A 379 -38.23 6.11 -17.90
CA HIS A 379 -37.81 7.34 -17.28
C HIS A 379 -39.05 8.09 -16.76
N PHE A 380 -39.02 8.44 -15.48
CA PHE A 380 -40.11 9.15 -14.82
C PHE A 380 -39.75 10.63 -14.63
N ILE A 381 -40.64 11.53 -15.05
CA ILE A 381 -40.48 12.97 -14.84
C ILE A 381 -41.59 13.42 -13.90
N THR A 382 -41.26 14.13 -12.84
CA THR A 382 -42.24 14.71 -11.94
C THR A 382 -42.98 15.86 -12.65
N LYS A 383 -44.23 16.13 -12.27
CA LYS A 383 -45.02 17.24 -12.80
C LYS A 383 -44.39 18.62 -12.55
N ASN A 384 -43.37 18.68 -11.70
CA ASN A 384 -42.61 19.92 -11.42
C ASN A 384 -41.62 20.27 -12.54
N TYR A 385 -41.36 19.35 -13.46
CA TYR A 385 -40.51 19.56 -14.64
C TYR A 385 -41.38 19.33 -15.87
N SER A 386 -42.04 20.35 -16.36
CA SER A 386 -42.67 20.32 -17.67
C SER A 386 -41.64 20.67 -18.75
N SER A 387 -41.74 20.03 -19.91
CA SER A 387 -40.92 20.44 -21.05
C SER A 387 -41.32 21.88 -21.44
N VAL A 388 -40.37 22.62 -22.05
CA VAL A 388 -40.70 23.95 -22.61
C VAL A 388 -41.90 23.86 -23.57
N GLN A 389 -41.99 22.72 -24.28
CA GLN A 389 -43.08 22.44 -25.21
C GLN A 389 -44.45 22.33 -24.47
N ASP A 390 -44.46 21.52 -23.38
CA ASP A 390 -45.68 21.36 -22.56
C ASP A 390 -46.08 22.65 -21.89
N LEU A 391 -45.12 23.49 -21.52
CA LEU A 391 -45.38 24.83 -20.95
C LEU A 391 -45.95 25.77 -22.01
N LEU A 392 -45.40 25.76 -23.22
CA LEU A 392 -45.92 26.55 -24.35
C LEU A 392 -47.30 26.06 -24.76
N ASP A 393 -47.56 24.76 -24.77
CA ASP A 393 -48.88 24.17 -25.06
C ASP A 393 -49.88 24.53 -23.95
N SER A 394 -49.46 24.46 -22.68
CA SER A 394 -50.33 24.85 -21.55
C SER A 394 -50.65 26.36 -21.49
N LEU A 395 -49.78 27.20 -22.05
CA LEU A 395 -49.96 28.65 -22.16
C LEU A 395 -50.70 29.02 -23.46
N GLY A 396 -51.08 28.07 -24.31
CA GLY A 396 -51.77 28.32 -25.59
C GLY A 396 -50.91 29.08 -26.60
N LEU A 397 -49.58 29.10 -26.40
CA LEU A 397 -48.64 29.84 -27.25
C LEU A 397 -48.15 29.03 -28.47
N ASN A 398 -48.46 27.74 -28.53
CA ASN A 398 -48.22 26.84 -29.68
C ASN A 398 -49.49 26.82 -30.54
N GLN A 399 -49.92 27.94 -31.08
CA GLN A 399 -50.86 27.90 -32.21
C GLN A 399 -50.07 27.41 -33.40
N LYS A 400 -50.36 26.16 -33.82
CA LYS A 400 -50.03 25.69 -35.17
C LYS A 400 -50.48 26.78 -36.15
N LYS A 401 -49.57 27.33 -36.91
CA LYS A 401 -49.91 27.91 -38.20
C LYS A 401 -50.47 26.76 -39.01
N GLU A 402 -51.78 26.63 -39.03
CA GLU A 402 -52.45 25.94 -40.13
C GLU A 402 -52.12 26.72 -41.38
N GLU A 403 -51.34 26.09 -42.23
CA GLU A 403 -51.15 26.49 -43.61
C GLU A 403 -52.51 26.50 -44.27
N GLY A 404 -52.97 27.70 -44.57
CA GLY A 404 -53.94 27.93 -45.62
C GLY A 404 -53.20 28.04 -46.93
N GLU A 405 -53.53 27.12 -47.84
CA GLU A 405 -53.38 27.06 -49.28
C GLU A 405 -52.23 27.83 -49.94
#